data_cfdc412ffe3842275e2d50f72352758e
#
_entry.id   cfdc412ffe3842275e2d50f72352758e
#
_cell.length_a   1.000
_cell.length_b   1.000
_cell.length_c   1.000
_cell.angle_alpha   90.00
_cell.angle_beta   90.00
_cell.angle_gamma   90.00
#
_symmetry.space_group_name_H-M   'P 1'
#
loop_
_entity.id
_entity.type
_entity.pdbx_description
1 polymer ?
#
loop_
_entity_poly.entity_id
_entity_poly.type
_entity_poly.pdbx_seq_one_letter_code
_entity_poly.pdbx_strand_id
1 'polypeptide(L)'
;MHVLVHEEYATREPGRLRIARYARPVVPGADVAPEVLAAYAAAAATLAALGHEVVEIDPPFGAETVSEFTVMWYAFACMHPVADDQVELLRPLTRRLREHGFATSAPAFLQAQAALQLATRAALAVTNAYDAVLTPTVTQPPRPVGWFEDVDDVEETFERMKRFAAFPAIYNVTGQPAVNLPLHWTEDGLPIGVMLAGRLGGEGTLISLSAQVESARGGFWGDRRPPVW
;
A
#
# COMPACT_ATOMS: atom_id res chain seq x y z
N MET A 1 -2.28 -16.52 -24.82
CA MET A 1 -2.41 -15.81 -23.53
C MET A 1 -3.75 -16.20 -22.93
N HIS A 2 -3.75 -17.19 -22.00
CA HIS A 2 -4.99 -17.55 -21.30
C HIS A 2 -5.36 -16.40 -20.40
N VAL A 3 -6.53 -15.82 -20.61
CA VAL A 3 -7.18 -14.99 -19.61
C VAL A 3 -7.50 -15.94 -18.44
N LEU A 4 -6.69 -15.87 -17.38
CA LEU A 4 -6.90 -16.66 -16.19
C LEU A 4 -8.21 -16.15 -15.56
N VAL A 5 -9.19 -17.04 -15.51
CA VAL A 5 -10.48 -16.75 -14.87
C VAL A 5 -10.19 -16.67 -13.38
N HIS A 6 -10.24 -15.48 -12.80
CA HIS A 6 -9.92 -15.24 -11.37
C HIS A 6 -10.75 -16.13 -10.42
N GLU A 7 -11.91 -16.60 -10.86
CA GLU A 7 -12.78 -17.53 -10.13
C GLU A 7 -12.11 -18.87 -9.80
N GLU A 8 -11.25 -19.38 -10.69
CA GLU A 8 -10.54 -20.65 -10.44
C GLU A 8 -9.56 -20.54 -9.25
N TYR A 9 -8.94 -19.36 -9.08
CA TYR A 9 -8.04 -19.14 -7.97
C TYR A 9 -8.77 -18.99 -6.64
N ALA A 10 -9.99 -18.45 -6.61
CA ALA A 10 -10.78 -18.30 -5.39
C ALA A 10 -11.21 -19.63 -4.76
N THR A 11 -11.24 -20.70 -5.54
CA THR A 11 -11.59 -22.07 -5.08
C THR A 11 -10.37 -22.98 -4.91
N ARG A 12 -9.19 -22.50 -5.28
CA ARG A 12 -7.95 -23.28 -5.21
C ARG A 12 -7.23 -23.05 -3.88
N GLU A 13 -6.82 -24.12 -3.23
CA GLU A 13 -5.95 -24.03 -2.06
C GLU A 13 -4.58 -23.47 -2.44
N PRO A 14 -4.06 -22.47 -1.73
CA PRO A 14 -2.76 -21.84 -2.05
C PRO A 14 -1.57 -22.77 -1.71
N GLY A 15 -1.80 -23.84 -0.94
CA GLY A 15 -0.75 -24.65 -0.37
C GLY A 15 -0.02 -23.95 0.78
N ARG A 16 1.09 -24.52 1.24
CA ARG A 16 1.92 -23.89 2.27
C ARG A 16 2.81 -22.82 1.63
N LEU A 17 2.60 -21.58 2.03
CA LEU A 17 3.34 -20.42 1.54
C LEU A 17 4.39 -19.96 2.56
N ARG A 18 5.44 -19.31 2.06
CA ARG A 18 6.42 -18.59 2.84
C ARG A 18 6.12 -17.08 2.72
N ILE A 19 5.71 -16.46 3.82
CA ILE A 19 5.21 -15.09 3.86
C ILE A 19 6.17 -14.22 4.67
N ALA A 20 6.78 -13.23 4.02
CA ALA A 20 7.52 -12.20 4.73
C ALA A 20 6.56 -11.24 5.44
N ARG A 21 7.00 -10.60 6.52
CA ARG A 21 6.24 -9.54 7.17
C ARG A 21 7.12 -8.41 7.67
N TYR A 22 6.64 -7.19 7.60
CA TYR A 22 7.22 -6.03 8.29
C TYR A 22 6.13 -4.98 8.58
N ALA A 23 6.33 -4.17 9.62
CA ALA A 23 5.41 -3.10 10.01
C ALA A 23 6.11 -1.76 10.26
N ARG A 24 7.44 -1.69 10.06
CA ARG A 24 8.20 -0.45 10.17
C ARG A 24 8.06 0.35 8.87
N PRO A 25 7.43 1.55 8.89
CA PRO A 25 7.35 2.40 7.72
C PRO A 25 8.73 2.99 7.37
N VAL A 26 8.95 3.29 6.09
CA VAL A 26 10.18 3.96 5.62
C VAL A 26 9.99 5.47 5.46
N VAL A 27 8.75 5.95 5.49
CA VAL A 27 8.42 7.38 5.42
C VAL A 27 8.81 8.05 6.73
N PRO A 28 9.69 9.08 6.71
CA PRO A 28 10.10 9.79 7.92
C PRO A 28 8.91 10.38 8.69
N GLY A 29 8.91 10.21 10.02
CA GLY A 29 7.84 10.69 10.89
C GLY A 29 6.51 9.93 10.77
N ALA A 30 6.47 8.80 10.06
CA ALA A 30 5.31 7.94 10.04
C ALA A 30 5.35 6.96 11.22
N ASP A 31 4.31 7.00 12.05
CA ASP A 31 4.11 6.10 13.19
C ASP A 31 2.86 5.25 12.96
N VAL A 32 2.99 3.94 13.19
CA VAL A 32 1.87 3.02 13.05
C VAL A 32 1.07 2.97 14.34
N ALA A 33 -0.22 3.27 14.26
CA ALA A 33 -1.12 3.25 15.40
C ALA A 33 -1.18 1.85 16.07
N PRO A 34 -1.31 1.78 17.41
CA PRO A 34 -1.36 0.50 18.13
C PRO A 34 -2.46 -0.44 17.63
N GLU A 35 -3.62 0.07 17.26
CA GLU A 35 -4.73 -0.72 16.71
C GLU A 35 -4.38 -1.34 15.35
N VAL A 36 -3.63 -0.61 14.51
CA VAL A 36 -3.16 -1.12 13.21
C VAL A 36 -2.08 -2.19 13.43
N LEU A 37 -1.18 -2.00 14.40
CA LEU A 37 -0.21 -3.02 14.77
C LEU A 37 -0.89 -4.28 15.34
N ALA A 38 -1.95 -4.13 16.13
CA ALA A 38 -2.75 -5.25 16.63
C ALA A 38 -3.42 -6.02 15.48
N ALA A 39 -4.00 -5.31 14.51
CA ALA A 39 -4.58 -5.91 13.30
C ALA A 39 -3.54 -6.69 12.50
N TYR A 40 -2.38 -6.10 12.28
CA TYR A 40 -1.25 -6.73 11.59
C TYR A 40 -0.74 -7.99 12.33
N ALA A 41 -0.58 -7.93 13.65
CA ALA A 41 -0.16 -9.07 14.45
C ALA A 41 -1.20 -10.21 14.41
N ALA A 42 -2.49 -9.89 14.51
CA ALA A 42 -3.58 -10.86 14.40
C ALA A 42 -3.63 -11.53 13.02
N ALA A 43 -3.39 -10.76 11.94
CA ALA A 43 -3.29 -11.30 10.59
C ALA A 43 -2.12 -12.28 10.44
N ALA A 44 -0.94 -11.92 10.96
CA ALA A 44 0.22 -12.79 10.96
C ALA A 44 -0.03 -14.11 11.72
N ALA A 45 -0.70 -14.03 12.88
CA ALA A 45 -1.09 -15.20 13.66
C ALA A 45 -2.10 -16.10 12.90
N THR A 46 -3.08 -15.50 12.21
CA THR A 46 -4.04 -16.22 11.35
C THR A 46 -3.31 -16.97 10.24
N LEU A 47 -2.39 -16.33 9.53
CA LEU A 47 -1.61 -16.95 8.46
C LEU A 47 -0.76 -18.12 8.98
N ALA A 48 -0.12 -17.96 10.14
CA ALA A 48 0.63 -19.03 10.79
C ALA A 48 -0.27 -20.21 11.21
N ALA A 49 -1.45 -19.95 11.76
CA ALA A 49 -2.44 -20.97 12.13
C ALA A 49 -2.97 -21.73 10.91
N LEU A 50 -3.00 -21.12 9.72
CA LEU A 50 -3.33 -21.76 8.46
C LEU A 50 -2.17 -22.61 7.88
N GLY A 51 -1.05 -22.68 8.58
CA GLY A 51 0.09 -23.53 8.21
C GLY A 51 1.14 -22.86 7.34
N HIS A 52 1.05 -21.54 7.10
CA HIS A 52 2.07 -20.79 6.37
C HIS A 52 3.30 -20.52 7.26
N GLU A 53 4.46 -20.37 6.64
CA GLU A 53 5.67 -19.90 7.28
C GLU A 53 5.68 -18.37 7.25
N VAL A 54 5.57 -17.71 8.41
CA VAL A 54 5.56 -16.24 8.51
C VAL A 54 6.89 -15.77 9.10
N VAL A 55 7.66 -15.01 8.31
CA VAL A 55 9.03 -14.59 8.63
C VAL A 55 9.12 -13.08 8.70
N GLU A 56 9.65 -12.54 9.80
CA GLU A 56 9.89 -11.12 9.93
C GLU A 56 11.15 -10.71 9.14
N ILE A 57 11.05 -9.61 8.40
CA ILE A 57 12.15 -9.02 7.63
C ILE A 57 12.24 -7.53 7.90
N ASP A 58 13.38 -6.92 7.56
CA ASP A 58 13.46 -5.47 7.45
C ASP A 58 12.69 -4.98 6.22
N PRO A 59 12.18 -3.72 6.24
CA PRO A 59 11.60 -3.13 5.04
C PRO A 59 12.56 -3.22 3.85
N PRO A 60 12.10 -3.67 2.68
CA PRO A 60 12.98 -3.89 1.52
C PRO A 60 13.40 -2.60 0.81
N PHE A 61 12.91 -1.45 1.28
CA PHE A 61 13.28 -0.10 0.82
C PHE A 61 13.84 0.72 1.97
N GLY A 62 14.76 1.64 1.65
CA GLY A 62 15.25 2.65 2.60
C GLY A 62 14.46 3.96 2.52
N ALA A 63 14.65 4.81 3.52
CA ALA A 63 14.00 6.13 3.59
C ALA A 63 14.41 7.07 2.44
N GLU A 64 15.58 6.85 1.84
CA GLU A 64 16.07 7.60 0.68
C GLU A 64 15.16 7.49 -0.54
N THR A 65 14.38 6.41 -0.66
CA THR A 65 13.46 6.22 -1.79
C THR A 65 12.23 7.13 -1.74
N VAL A 66 11.95 7.73 -0.58
CA VAL A 66 10.77 8.60 -0.39
C VAL A 66 10.90 9.90 -1.19
N SER A 67 12.10 10.48 -1.26
CA SER A 67 12.37 11.69 -2.04
C SER A 67 12.23 11.43 -3.54
N GLU A 68 12.78 10.34 -4.04
CA GLU A 68 12.70 9.93 -5.44
C GLU A 68 11.25 9.62 -5.85
N PHE A 69 10.52 8.93 -4.99
CA PHE A 69 9.08 8.68 -5.23
C PHE A 69 8.28 9.99 -5.24
N THR A 70 8.63 10.95 -4.38
CA THR A 70 7.99 12.27 -4.35
C THR A 70 8.19 13.01 -5.68
N VAL A 71 9.41 12.98 -6.25
CA VAL A 71 9.68 13.56 -7.58
C VAL A 71 8.81 12.94 -8.67
N MET A 72 8.67 11.59 -8.64
CA MET A 72 7.77 10.89 -9.57
C MET A 72 6.32 11.31 -9.39
N TRP A 73 5.88 11.50 -8.15
CA TRP A 73 4.52 11.94 -7.84
C TRP A 73 4.23 13.33 -8.39
N TYR A 74 5.18 14.26 -8.27
CA TYR A 74 5.08 15.60 -8.86
C TYR A 74 4.95 15.53 -10.40
N ALA A 75 5.75 14.68 -11.04
CA ALA A 75 5.67 14.48 -12.49
C ALA A 75 4.31 13.89 -12.92
N PHE A 76 3.76 12.95 -12.17
CA PHE A 76 2.43 12.38 -12.45
C PHE A 76 1.32 13.42 -12.36
N ALA A 77 1.40 14.40 -11.45
CA ALA A 77 0.44 15.49 -11.37
C ALA A 77 0.40 16.36 -12.64
N CYS A 78 1.46 16.32 -13.46
CA CYS A 78 1.57 17.05 -14.72
C CYS A 78 1.13 16.26 -15.96
N MET A 79 0.86 14.95 -15.83
CA MET A 79 0.56 14.08 -17.00
C MET A 79 -0.72 14.49 -17.74
N HIS A 80 -1.71 15.01 -17.04
CA HIS A 80 -2.94 15.47 -17.67
C HIS A 80 -2.82 16.97 -18.01
N PRO A 81 -3.01 17.35 -19.27
CA PRO A 81 -3.04 18.77 -19.65
C PRO A 81 -4.22 19.47 -18.99
N VAL A 82 -3.97 20.64 -18.45
CA VAL A 82 -4.98 21.54 -17.88
C VAL A 82 -4.76 22.88 -18.56
N ALA A 83 -5.80 23.48 -19.14
CA ALA A 83 -5.72 24.78 -19.76
C ALA A 83 -5.43 25.88 -18.71
N ASP A 84 -4.69 26.92 -19.10
CA ASP A 84 -4.24 27.96 -18.17
C ASP A 84 -5.38 28.64 -17.42
N ASP A 85 -6.53 28.82 -18.07
CA ASP A 85 -7.74 29.40 -17.48
C ASP A 85 -8.48 28.44 -16.53
N GLN A 86 -8.09 27.15 -16.49
CA GLN A 86 -8.69 26.12 -15.64
C GLN A 86 -7.82 25.74 -14.44
N VAL A 87 -6.58 26.22 -14.38
CA VAL A 87 -5.64 25.90 -13.29
C VAL A 87 -6.22 26.26 -11.92
N GLU A 88 -6.93 27.40 -11.83
CA GLU A 88 -7.55 27.86 -10.59
C GLU A 88 -8.72 26.99 -10.11
N LEU A 89 -9.27 26.13 -10.97
CA LEU A 89 -10.33 25.17 -10.61
C LEU A 89 -9.76 23.92 -9.91
N LEU A 90 -8.45 23.71 -10.00
CA LEU A 90 -7.79 22.60 -9.31
C LEU A 90 -7.79 22.82 -7.80
N ARG A 91 -7.87 21.75 -7.04
CA ARG A 91 -7.68 21.80 -5.58
C ARG A 91 -6.26 22.32 -5.26
N PRO A 92 -6.09 23.02 -4.13
CA PRO A 92 -4.80 23.64 -3.75
C PRO A 92 -3.64 22.62 -3.81
N LEU A 93 -3.79 21.45 -3.24
CA LEU A 93 -2.76 20.40 -3.28
C LEU A 93 -2.40 20.00 -4.72
N THR A 94 -3.38 19.77 -5.59
CA THR A 94 -3.11 19.42 -6.99
C THR A 94 -2.34 20.49 -7.72
N ARG A 95 -2.68 21.77 -7.51
CA ARG A 95 -1.91 22.91 -8.07
C ARG A 95 -0.47 22.85 -7.59
N ARG A 96 -0.27 22.72 -6.29
CA ARG A 96 1.05 22.70 -5.67
C ARG A 96 1.93 21.56 -6.19
N LEU A 97 1.37 20.36 -6.29
CA LEU A 97 2.10 19.21 -6.86
C LEU A 97 2.49 19.46 -8.34
N ARG A 98 1.60 20.09 -9.12
CA ARG A 98 1.91 20.47 -10.51
C ARG A 98 3.00 21.54 -10.59
N GLU A 99 2.99 22.55 -9.72
CA GLU A 99 4.06 23.55 -9.64
C GLU A 99 5.42 22.89 -9.43
N HIS A 100 5.52 21.96 -8.49
CA HIS A 100 6.74 21.18 -8.27
C HIS A 100 7.11 20.33 -9.49
N GLY A 101 6.12 19.71 -10.13
CA GLY A 101 6.35 18.88 -11.31
C GLY A 101 6.91 19.69 -12.49
N PHE A 102 6.36 20.86 -12.77
CA PHE A 102 6.88 21.75 -13.82
C PHE A 102 8.24 22.38 -13.47
N ALA A 103 8.54 22.58 -12.19
CA ALA A 103 9.84 23.02 -11.72
C ALA A 103 10.91 21.92 -11.74
N THR A 104 10.51 20.65 -11.85
CA THR A 104 11.44 19.52 -11.88
C THR A 104 12.15 19.46 -13.24
N SER A 105 13.48 19.54 -13.23
CA SER A 105 14.25 19.42 -14.47
C SER A 105 14.27 17.97 -14.98
N ALA A 106 14.42 17.80 -16.31
CA ALA A 106 14.57 16.47 -16.90
C ALA A 106 15.72 15.64 -16.29
N PRO A 107 16.91 16.19 -16.01
CA PRO A 107 17.96 15.47 -15.30
C PRO A 107 17.54 15.02 -13.91
N ALA A 108 16.86 15.85 -13.11
CA ALA A 108 16.40 15.49 -11.77
C ALA A 108 15.36 14.34 -11.83
N PHE A 109 14.42 14.40 -12.76
CA PHE A 109 13.45 13.34 -12.99
C PHE A 109 14.13 12.01 -13.37
N LEU A 110 15.09 12.04 -14.32
CA LEU A 110 15.80 10.83 -14.74
C LEU A 110 16.66 10.23 -13.62
N GLN A 111 17.26 11.07 -12.78
CA GLN A 111 18.02 10.62 -11.59
C GLN A 111 17.09 9.91 -10.60
N ALA A 112 15.94 10.51 -10.26
CA ALA A 112 14.95 9.90 -9.37
C ALA A 112 14.43 8.57 -9.93
N GLN A 113 14.11 8.53 -11.23
CA GLN A 113 13.67 7.30 -11.89
C GLN A 113 14.73 6.19 -11.84
N ALA A 114 16.00 6.52 -12.12
CA ALA A 114 17.10 5.56 -12.08
C ALA A 114 17.31 5.02 -10.65
N ALA A 115 17.26 5.89 -9.63
CA ALA A 115 17.39 5.50 -8.24
C ALA A 115 16.26 4.55 -7.81
N LEU A 116 15.00 4.86 -8.15
CA LEU A 116 13.86 3.99 -7.89
C LEU A 116 13.97 2.63 -8.60
N GLN A 117 14.48 2.59 -9.84
CA GLN A 117 14.71 1.34 -10.54
C GLN A 117 15.76 0.46 -9.84
N LEU A 118 16.84 1.06 -9.31
CA LEU A 118 17.84 0.33 -8.54
C LEU A 118 17.26 -0.20 -7.23
N ALA A 119 16.55 0.66 -6.48
CA ALA A 119 15.87 0.27 -5.25
C ALA A 119 14.83 -0.84 -5.49
N THR A 120 14.06 -0.76 -6.59
CA THR A 120 13.11 -1.80 -7.00
C THR A 120 13.80 -3.15 -7.20
N ARG A 121 14.93 -3.18 -7.91
CA ARG A 121 15.68 -4.43 -8.12
C ARG A 121 16.17 -5.03 -6.81
N ALA A 122 16.68 -4.20 -5.91
CA ALA A 122 17.12 -4.64 -4.59
C ALA A 122 15.96 -5.18 -3.75
N ALA A 123 14.83 -4.50 -3.74
CA ALA A 123 13.63 -4.92 -3.02
C ALA A 123 13.05 -6.24 -3.58
N LEU A 124 12.96 -6.37 -4.90
CA LEU A 124 12.50 -7.60 -5.54
C LEU A 124 13.45 -8.78 -5.26
N ALA A 125 14.77 -8.54 -5.17
CA ALA A 125 15.72 -9.59 -4.80
C ALA A 125 15.45 -10.15 -3.39
N VAL A 126 15.00 -9.31 -2.45
CA VAL A 126 14.58 -9.73 -1.11
C VAL A 126 13.23 -10.39 -1.13
N THR A 127 12.21 -9.74 -1.71
CA THR A 127 10.81 -10.19 -1.63
C THR A 127 10.53 -11.43 -2.48
N ASN A 128 11.26 -11.67 -3.57
CA ASN A 128 11.12 -12.88 -4.39
C ASN A 128 11.49 -14.20 -3.69
N ALA A 129 12.17 -14.12 -2.53
CA ALA A 129 12.39 -15.29 -1.67
C ALA A 129 11.11 -15.75 -0.94
N TYR A 130 10.03 -14.99 -1.02
CA TYR A 130 8.75 -15.22 -0.35
C TYR A 130 7.62 -15.28 -1.39
N ASP A 131 6.53 -15.96 -1.07
CA ASP A 131 5.35 -16.05 -1.92
C ASP A 131 4.44 -14.83 -1.78
N ALA A 132 4.45 -14.21 -0.59
CA ALA A 132 3.77 -12.97 -0.30
C ALA A 132 4.51 -12.16 0.78
N VAL A 133 4.15 -10.89 0.90
CA VAL A 133 4.64 -9.97 1.95
C VAL A 133 3.44 -9.37 2.66
N LEU A 134 3.37 -9.51 3.98
CA LEU A 134 2.34 -8.93 4.84
C LEU A 134 2.83 -7.61 5.44
N THR A 135 2.02 -6.56 5.30
CA THR A 135 2.25 -5.25 5.93
C THR A 135 0.93 -4.66 6.45
N PRO A 136 0.95 -3.66 7.33
CA PRO A 136 -0.17 -2.75 7.42
C PRO A 136 -0.49 -2.17 6.03
N THR A 137 -1.74 -1.79 5.77
CA THR A 137 -2.08 -1.06 4.54
C THR A 137 -1.77 0.42 4.70
N VAL A 138 -2.25 1.00 5.79
CA VAL A 138 -2.00 2.40 6.17
C VAL A 138 -1.58 2.45 7.63
N THR A 139 -1.06 3.59 8.06
CA THR A 139 -0.49 3.72 9.41
C THR A 139 -1.52 3.93 10.51
N GLN A 140 -2.75 4.31 10.17
CA GLN A 140 -3.78 4.72 11.13
C GLN A 140 -5.15 4.16 10.73
N PRO A 141 -6.09 4.02 11.68
CA PRO A 141 -7.49 3.76 11.36
C PRO A 141 -8.09 4.83 10.45
N PRO A 142 -9.27 4.58 9.83
CA PRO A 142 -9.96 5.57 9.02
C PRO A 142 -10.13 6.89 9.76
N ARG A 143 -9.84 8.00 9.09
CA ARG A 143 -9.91 9.33 9.65
C ARG A 143 -11.19 10.05 9.22
N PRO A 144 -11.69 11.03 10.00
CA PRO A 144 -12.83 11.83 9.60
C PRO A 144 -12.63 12.48 8.22
N VAL A 145 -13.71 12.68 7.49
CA VAL A 145 -13.69 13.41 6.21
C VAL A 145 -13.11 14.81 6.43
N GLY A 146 -12.19 15.23 5.58
CA GLY A 146 -11.50 16.52 5.68
C GLY A 146 -10.22 16.51 6.55
N TRP A 147 -9.92 15.43 7.27
CA TRP A 147 -8.76 15.39 8.16
C TRP A 147 -7.42 15.68 7.47
N PHE A 148 -7.23 15.29 6.22
CA PHE A 148 -5.99 15.58 5.49
C PHE A 148 -5.82 17.07 5.21
N GLU A 149 -6.91 17.79 5.03
CA GLU A 149 -6.97 19.20 4.66
C GLU A 149 -7.19 20.13 5.88
N ASP A 150 -7.30 19.55 7.07
CA ASP A 150 -7.39 20.27 8.35
C ASP A 150 -6.01 20.76 8.81
N VAL A 151 -5.34 21.48 7.89
CA VAL A 151 -4.07 22.18 8.09
C VAL A 151 -3.99 23.36 7.13
N ASP A 152 -3.39 24.46 7.57
CA ASP A 152 -3.25 25.69 6.77
C ASP A 152 -2.20 25.53 5.65
N ASP A 153 -1.23 24.63 5.83
CA ASP A 153 -0.12 24.43 4.89
C ASP A 153 -0.41 23.25 3.96
N VAL A 154 -0.45 23.53 2.67
CA VAL A 154 -0.65 22.57 1.59
C VAL A 154 0.47 21.51 1.54
N GLU A 155 1.70 21.90 1.88
CA GLU A 155 2.83 20.95 1.95
C GLU A 155 2.60 19.94 3.10
N GLU A 156 2.12 20.41 4.24
CA GLU A 156 1.79 19.52 5.37
C GLU A 156 0.63 18.57 5.02
N THR A 157 -0.34 19.00 4.21
CA THR A 157 -1.36 18.09 3.66
C THR A 157 -0.72 16.91 2.94
N PHE A 158 0.26 17.17 2.08
CA PHE A 158 0.96 16.11 1.35
C PHE A 158 1.82 15.23 2.26
N GLU A 159 2.52 15.83 3.23
CA GLU A 159 3.28 15.09 4.23
C GLU A 159 2.39 14.18 5.09
N ARG A 160 1.20 14.63 5.49
CA ARG A 160 0.20 13.79 6.17
C ARG A 160 -0.22 12.60 5.30
N MET A 161 -0.49 12.83 4.01
CA MET A 161 -0.87 11.74 3.09
C MET A 161 0.26 10.71 2.95
N LYS A 162 1.51 11.14 2.84
CA LYS A 162 2.67 10.24 2.78
C LYS A 162 2.82 9.41 4.06
N ARG A 163 2.73 10.06 5.23
CA ARG A 163 2.80 9.36 6.53
C ARG A 163 1.64 8.40 6.74
N PHE A 164 0.43 8.76 6.30
CA PHE A 164 -0.74 7.89 6.39
C PHE A 164 -0.62 6.67 5.47
N ALA A 165 -0.23 6.85 4.22
CA ALA A 165 -0.14 5.81 3.19
C ALA A 165 1.31 5.30 3.02
N ALA A 166 2.02 5.06 4.11
CA ALA A 166 3.47 4.79 4.08
C ALA A 166 3.85 3.42 3.46
N PHE A 167 2.91 2.48 3.32
CA PHE A 167 3.20 1.12 2.83
C PHE A 167 2.88 0.91 1.34
N PRO A 168 1.75 1.42 0.75
CA PRO A 168 1.37 1.09 -0.62
C PRO A 168 2.32 1.61 -1.69
N ALA A 169 3.02 2.74 -1.42
CA ALA A 169 3.92 3.36 -2.39
C ALA A 169 4.99 2.40 -2.94
N ILE A 170 5.50 1.50 -2.11
CA ILE A 170 6.49 0.49 -2.47
C ILE A 170 5.97 -0.38 -3.61
N TYR A 171 4.74 -0.87 -3.50
CA TYR A 171 4.14 -1.77 -4.49
C TYR A 171 3.74 -1.04 -5.77
N ASN A 172 3.43 0.25 -5.69
CA ASN A 172 3.26 1.10 -6.87
C ASN A 172 4.56 1.25 -7.67
N VAL A 173 5.71 1.29 -6.98
CA VAL A 173 7.03 1.41 -7.63
C VAL A 173 7.49 0.08 -8.19
N THR A 174 7.29 -1.03 -7.47
CA THR A 174 7.73 -2.36 -7.90
C THR A 174 6.81 -3.00 -8.95
N GLY A 175 5.56 -2.55 -9.04
CA GLY A 175 4.53 -3.17 -9.89
C GLY A 175 4.03 -4.51 -9.35
N GLN A 176 4.35 -4.87 -8.12
CA GLN A 176 3.85 -6.08 -7.48
C GLN A 176 2.34 -5.97 -7.24
N PRO A 177 1.57 -7.05 -7.47
CA PRO A 177 0.17 -7.09 -7.10
C PRO A 177 0.01 -7.03 -5.58
N ALA A 178 -1.02 -6.33 -5.11
CA ALA A 178 -1.34 -6.26 -3.69
C ALA A 178 -2.85 -6.31 -3.47
N VAL A 179 -3.25 -6.90 -2.34
CA VAL A 179 -4.64 -6.96 -1.88
C VAL A 179 -4.73 -6.45 -0.45
N ASN A 180 -5.76 -5.67 -0.16
CA ASN A 180 -6.09 -5.25 1.18
C ASN A 180 -7.25 -6.08 1.72
N LEU A 181 -7.05 -6.71 2.89
CA LEU A 181 -8.05 -7.55 3.54
C LEU A 181 -8.54 -6.88 4.83
N PRO A 182 -9.87 -6.70 5.03
CA PRO A 182 -10.43 -6.06 6.23
C PRO A 182 -10.47 -7.07 7.38
N LEU A 183 -9.32 -7.34 8.00
CA LEU A 183 -9.18 -8.40 8.99
C LEU A 183 -9.39 -7.95 10.43
N HIS A 184 -9.59 -6.69 10.68
CA HIS A 184 -9.77 -6.17 12.04
C HIS A 184 -10.77 -5.01 12.06
N TRP A 185 -11.31 -4.74 13.25
CA TRP A 185 -12.27 -3.67 13.48
C TRP A 185 -11.88 -2.92 14.76
N THR A 186 -11.96 -1.60 14.72
CA THR A 186 -11.84 -0.78 15.93
C THR A 186 -13.01 -1.03 16.86
N GLU A 187 -12.91 -0.58 18.12
CA GLU A 187 -14.03 -0.62 19.06
C GLU A 187 -15.24 0.16 18.54
N ASP A 188 -15.01 1.27 17.84
CA ASP A 188 -16.06 2.09 17.21
C ASP A 188 -16.63 1.48 15.92
N GLY A 189 -16.15 0.31 15.50
CA GLY A 189 -16.66 -0.42 14.34
C GLY A 189 -16.09 0.04 12.99
N LEU A 190 -14.94 0.73 12.97
CA LEU A 190 -14.23 1.05 11.73
C LEU A 190 -13.35 -0.12 11.27
N PRO A 191 -13.32 -0.44 9.96
CA PRO A 191 -12.49 -1.52 9.45
C PRO A 191 -11.02 -1.12 9.42
N ILE A 192 -10.14 -2.04 9.82
CA ILE A 192 -8.70 -1.95 9.64
C ILE A 192 -8.26 -3.04 8.69
N GLY A 193 -7.68 -2.61 7.56
CA GLY A 193 -7.13 -3.51 6.57
C GLY A 193 -5.66 -3.84 6.81
N VAL A 194 -5.28 -5.03 6.39
CA VAL A 194 -3.88 -5.43 6.24
C VAL A 194 -3.61 -5.78 4.79
N MET A 195 -2.41 -5.52 4.33
CA MET A 195 -2.04 -5.71 2.93
C MET A 195 -1.17 -6.95 2.76
N LEU A 196 -1.50 -7.74 1.74
CA LEU A 196 -0.66 -8.81 1.22
C LEU A 196 -0.21 -8.42 -0.19
N ALA A 197 1.09 -8.36 -0.41
CA ALA A 197 1.67 -8.14 -1.72
C ALA A 197 2.29 -9.45 -2.24
N GLY A 198 2.09 -9.77 -3.51
CA GLY A 198 2.60 -10.96 -4.17
C GLY A 198 3.87 -10.72 -4.96
N ARG A 199 4.39 -11.78 -5.58
CA ARG A 199 5.39 -11.67 -6.63
C ARG A 199 4.78 -11.03 -7.88
N LEU A 200 5.59 -10.51 -8.77
CA LEU A 200 5.12 -10.05 -10.07
C LEU A 200 4.40 -11.20 -10.80
N GLY A 201 3.16 -10.95 -11.27
CA GLY A 201 2.29 -11.97 -11.86
C GLY A 201 1.69 -12.95 -10.84
N GLY A 202 1.77 -12.67 -9.54
CA GLY A 202 1.31 -13.52 -8.44
C GLY A 202 -0.13 -13.28 -7.99
N GLU A 203 -0.97 -12.64 -8.80
CA GLU A 203 -2.36 -12.32 -8.46
C GLU A 203 -3.16 -13.57 -8.05
N GLY A 204 -2.96 -14.67 -8.77
CA GLY A 204 -3.63 -15.93 -8.45
C GLY A 204 -3.31 -16.46 -7.04
N THR A 205 -2.06 -16.35 -6.60
CA THR A 205 -1.66 -16.72 -5.23
C THR A 205 -2.34 -15.84 -4.20
N LEU A 206 -2.40 -14.52 -4.46
CA LEU A 206 -3.07 -13.59 -3.55
C LEU A 206 -4.58 -13.86 -3.45
N ILE A 207 -5.24 -14.18 -4.57
CA ILE A 207 -6.68 -14.52 -4.59
C ILE A 207 -6.92 -15.80 -3.79
N SER A 208 -6.15 -16.86 -4.03
CA SER A 208 -6.28 -18.12 -3.28
C SER A 208 -6.02 -17.93 -1.78
N LEU A 209 -4.97 -17.19 -1.42
CA LEU A 209 -4.66 -16.88 -0.03
C LEU A 209 -5.76 -16.04 0.64
N SER A 210 -6.31 -15.06 -0.08
CA SER A 210 -7.42 -14.22 0.41
C SER A 210 -8.66 -15.06 0.69
N ALA A 211 -9.03 -15.95 -0.23
CA ALA A 211 -10.17 -16.85 -0.07
C ALA A 211 -9.98 -17.83 1.11
N GLN A 212 -8.77 -18.35 1.31
CA GLN A 212 -8.45 -19.21 2.46
C GLN A 212 -8.60 -18.45 3.78
N VAL A 213 -8.07 -17.22 3.86
CA VAL A 213 -8.18 -16.35 5.06
C VAL A 213 -9.65 -15.99 5.32
N GLU A 214 -10.41 -15.65 4.29
CA GLU A 214 -11.85 -15.35 4.39
C GLU A 214 -12.63 -16.55 4.94
N SER A 215 -12.40 -17.73 4.36
CA SER A 215 -13.05 -18.97 4.80
C SER A 215 -12.75 -19.32 6.26
N ALA A 216 -11.47 -19.19 6.66
CA ALA A 216 -11.05 -19.47 8.03
C ALA A 216 -11.67 -18.52 9.07
N ARG A 217 -12.10 -17.35 8.66
CA ARG A 217 -12.75 -16.34 9.52
C ARG A 217 -14.29 -16.38 9.47
N GLY A 218 -14.86 -17.23 8.66
CA GLY A 218 -16.32 -17.25 8.42
C GLY A 218 -16.82 -16.04 7.64
N GLY A 219 -15.96 -15.46 6.79
CA GLY A 219 -16.20 -14.24 6.04
C GLY A 219 -15.50 -12.99 6.62
N PHE A 220 -15.28 -11.98 5.79
CA PHE A 220 -14.62 -10.74 6.24
C PHE A 220 -15.52 -9.86 7.13
N TRP A 221 -16.82 -9.99 6.98
CA TRP A 221 -17.78 -9.19 7.75
C TRP A 221 -18.14 -9.83 9.10
N GLY A 222 -17.99 -11.17 9.25
CA GLY A 222 -18.48 -11.90 10.41
C GLY A 222 -19.98 -11.64 10.62
N ASP A 223 -20.38 -11.28 11.83
CA ASP A 223 -21.77 -10.89 12.15
C ASP A 223 -22.12 -9.44 11.75
N ARG A 224 -21.17 -8.69 11.21
CA ARG A 224 -21.38 -7.32 10.78
C ARG A 224 -21.99 -7.28 9.39
N ARG A 225 -22.93 -6.37 9.18
CA ARG A 225 -23.48 -6.13 7.84
C ARG A 225 -22.81 -4.91 7.23
N PRO A 226 -22.41 -4.96 5.94
CA PRO A 226 -21.98 -3.77 5.26
C PRO A 226 -23.10 -2.71 5.31
N PRO A 227 -22.75 -1.41 5.42
CA PRO A 227 -23.77 -0.36 5.34
C PRO A 227 -24.52 -0.49 4.01
N VAL A 228 -25.84 -0.48 4.10
CA VAL A 228 -26.72 -0.44 2.92
C VAL A 228 -26.95 1.04 2.63
N TRP A 229 -26.45 1.50 1.49
CA TRP A 229 -26.63 2.87 0.99
C TRP A 229 -27.94 3.00 0.23
#